data_00060e88f1bb28f80bf50123f826f172
#
_entry.id   00060e88f1bb28f80bf50123f826f172
#
_cell.length_a   1.000
_cell.length_b   1.000
_cell.length_c   1.000
_cell.angle_alpha   90.00
_cell.angle_beta   90.00
_cell.angle_gamma   90.00
#
_symmetry.space_group_name_H-M   'P 1'
#
loop_
_entity.id
_entity.type
_entity.pdbx_description
1 polymer ?
#
loop_
_entity_poly.entity_id
_entity_poly.type
_entity_poly.pdbx_seq_one_letter_code
_entity_poly.pdbx_strand_id
1 'polypeptide(L)'
;PNEECTPRLFLLGNAQTPEILEGSRIRRYPGSRGTTCPYCGIDADDDEFNYAGDIRAIQKYIEWATSRDVNDHLPNMARDFNRSQPRGGLVSIKMDFKPDRTPEPRAWREDLIRNLACDTCGREYGVYAIALFCPDCGCNNLHVHFEREIELILQQIDLAESVAGNGNRELSYRILGNAHEDVLTAFETYQKTAYKHLVRQMFPAEEAQRMTAKRAIGNRFQNVDRATDLYEKLSVNPFWVLTADELELLKLNIEKRHVIGHNLSMTDEAYSYAAAHDMPGTTVDILANQV
;
A
#
# COMPACT_ATOMS: atom_id res chain seq x y z
N PRO A 1 -12.86 -1.05 15.45
CA PRO A 1 -13.69 -2.20 15.81
C PRO A 1 -12.92 -3.48 16.12
N ASN A 2 -11.75 -3.71 15.53
CA ASN A 2 -10.92 -4.88 15.85
C ASN A 2 -9.57 -4.43 16.40
N GLU A 3 -9.30 -4.72 17.68
CA GLU A 3 -8.07 -4.35 18.37
C GLU A 3 -6.81 -4.95 17.72
N GLU A 4 -6.93 -6.10 17.07
CA GLU A 4 -5.83 -6.71 16.30
C GLU A 4 -5.54 -6.00 14.98
N CYS A 5 -6.51 -5.25 14.47
CA CYS A 5 -6.36 -4.41 13.28
C CYS A 5 -5.85 -3.02 13.69
N THR A 6 -4.79 -2.97 14.51
CA THR A 6 -4.19 -1.73 15.01
C THR A 6 -4.01 -0.68 13.93
N PRO A 7 -4.05 0.61 14.25
CA PRO A 7 -4.56 1.71 13.45
C PRO A 7 -3.89 1.79 12.08
N ARG A 8 -4.48 1.12 11.14
CA ARG A 8 -4.19 1.24 9.72
C ARG A 8 -5.21 2.20 9.17
N LEU A 9 -4.74 3.39 8.86
CA LEU A 9 -5.56 4.42 8.28
C LEU A 9 -6.00 3.97 6.87
N PHE A 10 -7.18 4.40 6.49
CA PHE A 10 -7.65 4.36 5.11
C PHE A 10 -8.50 5.60 4.84
N LEU A 11 -8.60 5.98 3.58
CA LEU A 11 -9.42 7.11 3.13
C LEU A 11 -10.50 6.59 2.22
N LEU A 12 -11.74 7.02 2.44
CA LEU A 12 -12.79 6.90 1.47
C LEU A 12 -12.67 8.08 0.51
N GLY A 13 -12.44 7.83 -0.75
CA GLY A 13 -12.51 8.84 -1.81
C GLY A 13 -13.91 9.44 -1.87
N ASN A 14 -14.00 10.65 -2.39
CA ASN A 14 -15.29 11.28 -2.64
C ASN A 14 -16.15 10.31 -3.44
N ALA A 15 -17.40 10.11 -2.98
CA ALA A 15 -18.41 9.42 -3.74
C ALA A 15 -18.76 10.28 -4.97
N GLN A 16 -17.86 10.33 -5.94
CA GLN A 16 -18.33 10.63 -7.29
C GLN A 16 -19.37 9.55 -7.55
N THR A 17 -20.61 9.96 -7.77
CA THR A 17 -21.62 9.06 -8.30
C THR A 17 -20.98 8.42 -9.52
N PRO A 18 -20.53 7.15 -9.45
CA PRO A 18 -19.95 6.55 -10.63
C PRO A 18 -21.07 6.59 -11.66
N GLU A 19 -20.76 7.11 -12.83
CA GLU A 19 -21.53 6.74 -14.01
C GLU A 19 -21.66 5.23 -13.92
N ILE A 20 -22.94 4.75 -13.94
CA ILE A 20 -23.26 3.36 -13.73
C ILE A 20 -22.43 2.55 -14.72
N LEU A 21 -21.35 1.91 -14.24
CA LEU A 21 -20.73 0.85 -15.00
C LEU A 21 -21.80 -0.20 -15.17
N GLU A 22 -22.30 -0.36 -16.40
CA GLU A 22 -23.30 -1.38 -16.74
C GLU A 22 -22.78 -2.72 -16.21
N GLY A 23 -23.44 -3.27 -15.20
CA GLY A 23 -23.09 -4.54 -14.57
C GLY A 23 -22.72 -4.50 -13.09
N SER A 24 -22.46 -3.34 -12.49
CA SER A 24 -22.18 -3.28 -11.05
C SER A 24 -23.43 -3.57 -10.22
N ARG A 25 -23.41 -4.69 -9.50
CA ARG A 25 -24.60 -5.24 -8.81
C ARG A 25 -24.87 -4.66 -7.43
N ILE A 26 -23.91 -3.94 -6.82
CA ILE A 26 -24.05 -3.52 -5.43
C ILE A 26 -23.68 -2.05 -5.31
N ARG A 27 -24.68 -1.23 -5.07
CA ARG A 27 -24.49 0.14 -4.58
C ARG A 27 -24.88 0.17 -3.11
N ARG A 28 -23.96 0.60 -2.25
CA ARG A 28 -24.36 1.10 -0.95
C ARG A 28 -24.91 2.52 -1.13
N TYR A 29 -26.15 2.72 -0.66
CA TYR A 29 -26.62 4.07 -0.42
C TYR A 29 -25.86 4.61 0.81
N PRO A 30 -25.39 5.86 0.77
CA PRO A 30 -24.83 6.50 1.95
C PRO A 30 -25.81 6.33 3.11
N GLY A 31 -25.35 5.76 4.23
CA GLY A 31 -26.15 5.57 5.44
C GLY A 31 -26.91 4.25 5.58
N SER A 32 -26.83 3.29 4.63
CA SER A 32 -27.57 2.03 4.73
C SER A 32 -26.81 0.88 5.41
N ARG A 33 -25.51 0.96 5.52
CA ARG A 33 -24.62 0.05 6.25
C ARG A 33 -23.35 0.81 6.63
N GLY A 34 -22.73 0.43 7.75
CA GLY A 34 -21.45 0.95 8.14
C GLY A 34 -20.32 0.64 7.15
N THR A 35 -19.17 1.15 7.43
CA THR A 35 -17.95 0.93 6.64
C THR A 35 -17.36 -0.45 6.90
N THR A 36 -16.85 -1.11 5.88
CA THR A 36 -16.08 -2.35 6.01
C THR A 36 -14.60 -2.01 6.21
N CYS A 37 -13.96 -2.59 7.21
CA CYS A 37 -12.51 -2.44 7.37
C CYS A 37 -11.76 -3.06 6.18
N PRO A 38 -10.98 -2.30 5.40
CA PRO A 38 -10.31 -2.84 4.22
C PRO A 38 -9.24 -3.89 4.56
N TYR A 39 -8.83 -3.99 5.81
CA TYR A 39 -7.74 -4.87 6.24
C TYR A 39 -8.22 -6.18 6.87
N CYS A 40 -9.36 -6.19 7.54
CA CYS A 40 -9.85 -7.39 8.24
C CYS A 40 -11.29 -7.79 7.87
N GLY A 41 -12.02 -6.94 7.14
CA GLY A 41 -13.37 -7.25 6.66
C GLY A 41 -14.48 -7.12 7.70
N ILE A 42 -14.21 -6.54 8.87
CA ILE A 42 -15.25 -6.28 9.88
C ILE A 42 -16.07 -5.08 9.43
N ASP A 43 -17.38 -5.25 9.43
CA ASP A 43 -18.34 -4.15 9.23
C ASP A 43 -18.65 -3.50 10.59
N ALA A 44 -18.63 -2.18 10.61
CA ALA A 44 -19.02 -1.38 11.77
C ALA A 44 -19.58 -0.03 11.33
N ASP A 45 -20.22 0.69 12.24
CA ASP A 45 -20.69 2.03 11.96
C ASP A 45 -19.52 2.98 11.68
N ASP A 46 -19.73 4.00 10.86
CA ASP A 46 -18.66 4.88 10.38
C ASP A 46 -17.91 5.59 11.53
N ASP A 47 -18.60 5.88 12.64
CA ASP A 47 -18.02 6.51 13.82
C ASP A 47 -17.10 5.58 14.61
N GLU A 48 -17.25 4.26 14.50
CA GLU A 48 -16.34 3.29 15.12
C GLU A 48 -14.96 3.23 14.44
N PHE A 49 -14.84 3.75 13.22
CA PHE A 49 -13.56 3.86 12.51
C PHE A 49 -12.79 5.12 12.84
N ASN A 50 -13.38 6.03 13.61
CA ASN A 50 -12.72 7.25 14.03
C ASN A 50 -11.60 6.95 15.04
N TYR A 51 -10.36 7.16 14.60
CA TYR A 51 -9.20 7.03 15.47
C TYR A 51 -8.92 8.34 16.19
N ALA A 52 -8.74 8.28 17.51
CA ALA A 52 -8.50 9.49 18.33
C ALA A 52 -7.29 10.32 17.89
N GLY A 53 -6.31 9.68 17.20
CA GLY A 53 -5.18 10.37 16.58
C GLY A 53 -5.59 11.22 15.39
N ASP A 54 -6.51 10.72 14.58
CA ASP A 54 -7.00 11.41 13.38
C ASP A 54 -7.90 12.58 13.76
N ILE A 55 -8.78 12.39 14.76
CA ILE A 55 -9.60 13.47 15.29
C ILE A 55 -8.71 14.61 15.78
N ARG A 56 -7.64 14.31 16.53
CA ARG A 56 -6.68 15.33 16.99
C ARG A 56 -5.91 15.99 15.84
N ALA A 57 -5.57 15.24 14.79
CA ALA A 57 -4.91 15.77 13.61
C ALA A 57 -5.84 16.71 12.83
N ILE A 58 -7.11 16.32 12.66
CA ILE A 58 -8.15 17.16 12.03
C ILE A 58 -8.40 18.42 12.87
N GLN A 59 -8.49 18.31 14.20
CA GLN A 59 -8.64 19.45 15.08
C GLN A 59 -7.48 20.45 14.91
N LYS A 60 -6.23 19.98 14.91
CA LYS A 60 -5.06 20.82 14.67
C LYS A 60 -5.08 21.48 13.31
N TYR A 61 -5.55 20.75 12.27
CA TYR A 61 -5.69 21.33 10.94
C TYR A 61 -6.77 22.43 10.90
N ILE A 62 -7.91 22.20 11.53
CA ILE A 62 -8.99 23.20 11.64
C ILE A 62 -8.49 24.45 12.39
N GLU A 63 -7.81 24.25 13.53
CA GLU A 63 -7.21 25.35 14.31
C GLU A 63 -6.21 26.15 13.47
N TRP A 64 -5.34 25.47 12.73
CA TRP A 64 -4.40 26.11 11.83
C TRP A 64 -5.09 26.86 10.70
N ALA A 65 -6.05 26.25 10.00
CA ALA A 65 -6.79 26.86 8.92
C ALA A 65 -7.55 28.11 9.39
N THR A 66 -8.23 28.00 10.53
CA THR A 66 -8.93 29.14 11.16
C THR A 66 -7.95 30.25 11.54
N SER A 67 -6.81 29.91 12.15
CA SER A 67 -5.76 30.88 12.48
C SER A 67 -5.18 31.56 11.24
N ARG A 68 -5.00 30.82 10.15
CA ARG A 68 -4.53 31.35 8.89
C ARG A 68 -5.52 32.36 8.31
N ASP A 69 -6.80 32.03 8.25
CA ASP A 69 -7.84 32.93 7.76
C ASP A 69 -7.89 34.24 8.57
N VAL A 70 -7.79 34.11 9.91
CA VAL A 70 -7.70 35.28 10.81
C VAL A 70 -6.43 36.10 10.52
N ASN A 71 -5.28 35.43 10.38
CA ASN A 71 -4.01 36.07 10.09
C ASN A 71 -4.01 36.80 8.73
N ASP A 72 -4.74 36.33 7.73
CA ASP A 72 -4.84 36.93 6.42
C ASP A 72 -5.75 38.19 6.44
N HIS A 73 -6.75 38.23 7.31
CA HIS A 73 -7.71 39.33 7.42
C HIS A 73 -7.31 40.42 8.39
N LEU A 74 -6.74 40.10 9.55
CA LEU A 74 -6.39 41.05 10.61
C LEU A 74 -5.40 42.16 10.19
N PRO A 75 -4.37 41.91 9.34
CA PRO A 75 -3.48 42.98 8.86
C PRO A 75 -4.20 44.02 8.02
N ASN A 76 -5.22 43.60 7.27
CA ASN A 76 -6.03 44.53 6.47
C ASN A 76 -6.91 45.39 7.39
N MET A 77 -7.58 44.75 8.36
CA MET A 77 -8.38 45.44 9.35
C MET A 77 -7.54 46.43 10.18
N ALA A 78 -6.34 46.04 10.61
CA ALA A 78 -5.42 46.91 11.33
C ALA A 78 -4.99 48.13 10.48
N ARG A 79 -4.72 47.90 9.19
CA ARG A 79 -4.40 49.00 8.25
C ARG A 79 -5.57 49.95 8.07
N ASP A 80 -6.77 49.46 7.89
CA ASP A 80 -7.98 50.25 7.71
C ASP A 80 -8.32 51.03 8.98
N PHE A 81 -8.21 50.41 10.14
CA PHE A 81 -8.34 51.05 11.43
C PHE A 81 -7.35 52.21 11.58
N ASN A 82 -6.06 51.97 11.32
CA ASN A 82 -5.04 53.02 11.43
C ASN A 82 -5.25 54.16 10.43
N ARG A 83 -5.85 53.90 9.25
CA ARG A 83 -6.20 54.93 8.25
C ARG A 83 -7.41 55.77 8.66
N SER A 84 -8.36 55.15 9.38
CA SER A 84 -9.59 55.83 9.81
C SER A 84 -9.40 56.73 11.05
N GLN A 85 -8.23 56.69 11.70
CA GLN A 85 -7.96 57.51 12.87
C GLN A 85 -7.88 59.00 12.51
N PRO A 86 -8.53 59.89 13.29
CA PRO A 86 -8.48 61.33 13.05
C PRO A 86 -7.05 61.86 13.26
N ARG A 87 -6.55 62.62 12.26
CA ARG A 87 -5.25 63.25 12.34
C ARG A 87 -5.33 64.49 13.22
N GLY A 88 -4.66 64.45 14.41
CA GLY A 88 -4.58 65.62 15.30
C GLY A 88 -5.24 65.47 16.67
N GLY A 89 -5.64 64.26 17.07
CA GLY A 89 -6.13 63.98 18.44
C GLY A 89 -5.01 63.92 19.48
N LEU A 90 -5.31 64.26 20.76
CA LEU A 90 -4.37 64.14 21.88
C LEU A 90 -3.98 62.70 22.20
N VAL A 91 -4.73 61.70 21.71
CA VAL A 91 -4.45 60.25 21.87
C VAL A 91 -4.52 59.61 20.48
N SER A 92 -3.48 58.90 20.14
CA SER A 92 -3.41 58.08 18.91
C SER A 92 -3.32 56.63 19.31
N ILE A 93 -4.30 55.83 18.89
CA ILE A 93 -4.28 54.36 19.10
C ILE A 93 -3.80 53.72 17.77
N LYS A 94 -2.69 53.00 17.82
CA LYS A 94 -2.18 52.29 16.67
C LYS A 94 -2.37 50.79 16.88
N MET A 95 -3.05 50.14 15.92
CA MET A 95 -3.19 48.70 15.91
C MET A 95 -2.05 48.13 15.07
N ASP A 96 -1.27 47.25 15.68
CA ASP A 96 -0.22 46.49 15.00
C ASP A 96 -0.52 44.99 15.16
N PHE A 97 -0.41 44.26 14.08
CA PHE A 97 -0.68 42.84 14.07
C PHE A 97 0.49 42.09 13.41
N LYS A 98 1.09 41.17 14.13
CA LYS A 98 2.08 40.22 13.63
C LYS A 98 1.40 38.89 13.29
N PRO A 99 1.32 38.51 12.01
CA PRO A 99 0.75 37.22 11.63
C PRO A 99 1.60 36.07 12.18
N ASP A 100 0.94 35.08 12.75
CA ASP A 100 1.57 33.79 13.09
C ASP A 100 1.81 32.99 11.79
N ARG A 101 3.05 32.56 11.61
CA ARG A 101 3.48 31.78 10.43
C ARG A 101 3.69 30.29 10.79
N THR A 102 2.83 29.75 11.64
CA THR A 102 2.87 28.33 11.94
C THR A 102 2.72 27.51 10.65
N PRO A 103 3.62 26.56 10.35
CA PRO A 103 3.52 25.73 9.17
C PRO A 103 2.27 24.87 9.22
N GLU A 104 1.75 24.53 8.05
CA GLU A 104 0.60 23.65 7.91
C GLU A 104 0.85 22.30 8.60
N PRO A 105 0.00 21.89 9.54
CA PRO A 105 0.13 20.58 10.16
C PRO A 105 -0.22 19.52 9.13
N ARG A 106 0.69 18.56 8.92
CA ARG A 106 0.41 17.41 8.08
C ARG A 106 -0.43 16.43 8.89
N ALA A 107 -1.69 16.30 8.53
CA ALA A 107 -2.61 15.37 9.18
C ALA A 107 -2.28 13.92 8.82
N TRP A 108 -1.82 13.68 7.58
CA TRP A 108 -1.46 12.36 7.04
C TRP A 108 -0.34 12.48 6.00
N ARG A 109 0.24 11.33 5.68
CA ARG A 109 1.29 11.19 4.67
C ARG A 109 0.64 10.78 3.35
N GLU A 110 0.22 11.77 2.54
CA GLU A 110 -0.38 11.52 1.21
C GLU A 110 0.56 10.76 0.27
N ASP A 111 1.87 10.96 0.43
CA ASP A 111 2.93 10.27 -0.30
C ASP A 111 2.99 8.75 -0.03
N LEU A 112 2.36 8.27 1.03
CA LEU A 112 2.29 6.85 1.38
C LEU A 112 0.94 6.21 1.06
N ILE A 113 -0.02 6.99 0.59
CA ILE A 113 -1.35 6.48 0.25
C ILE A 113 -1.29 5.77 -1.10
N ARG A 114 -1.79 4.55 -1.11
CA ARG A 114 -2.09 3.84 -2.35
C ARG A 114 -3.57 3.99 -2.67
N ASN A 115 -3.87 4.64 -3.78
CA ASN A 115 -5.23 4.78 -4.27
C ASN A 115 -5.63 3.55 -5.08
N LEU A 116 -6.74 2.97 -4.72
CA LEU A 116 -7.36 1.80 -5.35
C LEU A 116 -8.77 2.13 -5.75
N ALA A 117 -9.27 1.47 -6.78
CA ALA A 117 -10.66 1.51 -7.18
C ALA A 117 -11.24 0.08 -7.08
N CYS A 118 -12.40 -0.06 -6.46
CA CYS A 118 -13.07 -1.34 -6.38
C CYS A 118 -13.65 -1.71 -7.74
N ASP A 119 -13.32 -2.87 -8.27
CA ASP A 119 -13.84 -3.38 -9.53
C ASP A 119 -15.33 -3.80 -9.45
N THR A 120 -15.82 -4.08 -8.25
CA THR A 120 -17.21 -4.46 -8.02
C THR A 120 -18.16 -3.27 -7.91
N CYS A 121 -17.79 -2.21 -7.18
CA CYS A 121 -18.66 -1.05 -6.92
C CYS A 121 -18.12 0.28 -7.46
N GLY A 122 -16.90 0.31 -8.01
CA GLY A 122 -16.25 1.51 -8.53
C GLY A 122 -15.81 2.53 -7.47
N ARG A 123 -15.90 2.19 -6.16
CA ARG A 123 -15.49 3.10 -5.10
C ARG A 123 -13.98 3.28 -5.11
N GLU A 124 -13.54 4.52 -5.20
CA GLU A 124 -12.14 4.89 -4.97
C GLU A 124 -11.88 4.99 -3.46
N TYR A 125 -10.75 4.47 -3.03
CA TYR A 125 -10.31 4.53 -1.63
C TYR A 125 -8.79 4.50 -1.54
N GLY A 126 -8.25 5.12 -0.49
CA GLY A 126 -6.82 5.18 -0.22
C GLY A 126 -6.45 4.27 0.97
N VAL A 127 -5.37 3.51 0.84
CA VAL A 127 -4.88 2.61 1.88
C VAL A 127 -3.38 2.78 2.10
N TYR A 128 -2.93 2.52 3.33
CA TYR A 128 -1.51 2.58 3.73
C TYR A 128 -0.88 1.19 3.90
N ALA A 129 -1.67 0.15 3.71
CA ALA A 129 -1.23 -1.24 3.78
C ALA A 129 -2.05 -2.07 2.80
N ILE A 130 -1.72 -3.36 2.68
CA ILE A 130 -2.44 -4.26 1.80
C ILE A 130 -3.90 -4.36 2.23
N ALA A 131 -4.79 -3.96 1.34
CA ALA A 131 -6.24 -4.06 1.52
C ALA A 131 -6.75 -5.38 0.97
N LEU A 132 -7.59 -6.05 1.74
CA LEU A 132 -8.29 -7.26 1.36
C LEU A 132 -9.69 -6.98 0.85
N PHE A 133 -10.30 -5.91 1.36
CA PHE A 133 -11.71 -5.62 1.16
C PHE A 133 -11.94 -4.19 0.72
N CYS A 134 -12.97 -4.01 -0.08
CA CYS A 134 -13.49 -2.69 -0.37
C CYS A 134 -14.18 -2.11 0.88
N PRO A 135 -13.83 -0.91 1.33
CA PRO A 135 -14.46 -0.33 2.52
C PRO A 135 -15.93 0.02 2.34
N ASP A 136 -16.40 0.12 1.10
CA ASP A 136 -17.78 0.47 0.80
C ASP A 136 -18.69 -0.76 0.59
N CYS A 137 -18.29 -1.72 -0.26
CA CYS A 137 -19.13 -2.89 -0.56
C CYS A 137 -18.70 -4.18 0.15
N GLY A 138 -17.55 -4.21 0.83
CA GLY A 138 -17.02 -5.37 1.53
C GLY A 138 -16.50 -6.49 0.62
N CYS A 139 -16.51 -6.31 -0.72
CA CYS A 139 -15.98 -7.32 -1.64
C CYS A 139 -14.47 -7.50 -1.47
N ASN A 140 -14.00 -8.72 -1.72
CA ASN A 140 -12.57 -9.00 -1.71
C ASN A 140 -11.86 -8.29 -2.88
N ASN A 141 -10.85 -7.48 -2.55
CA ASN A 141 -10.09 -6.66 -3.49
C ASN A 141 -8.58 -6.92 -3.41
N LEU A 142 -8.17 -8.07 -2.88
CA LEU A 142 -6.74 -8.39 -2.76
C LEU A 142 -6.04 -8.38 -4.13
N HIS A 143 -6.71 -8.86 -5.18
CA HIS A 143 -6.19 -8.86 -6.54
C HIS A 143 -5.94 -7.45 -7.07
N VAL A 144 -6.85 -6.49 -6.82
CA VAL A 144 -6.69 -5.09 -7.24
C VAL A 144 -5.41 -4.48 -6.67
N HIS A 145 -5.10 -4.79 -5.39
CA HIS A 145 -3.88 -4.34 -4.77
C HIS A 145 -2.64 -4.94 -5.45
N PHE A 146 -2.68 -6.22 -5.79
CA PHE A 146 -1.59 -6.92 -6.46
C PHE A 146 -1.40 -6.44 -7.91
N GLU A 147 -2.47 -6.27 -8.65
CA GLU A 147 -2.42 -5.72 -10.02
C GLU A 147 -1.76 -4.35 -10.05
N ARG A 148 -2.08 -3.49 -9.07
CA ARG A 148 -1.43 -2.19 -8.95
C ARG A 148 0.08 -2.29 -8.69
N GLU A 149 0.52 -3.28 -7.91
CA GLU A 149 1.96 -3.56 -7.73
C GLU A 149 2.62 -3.95 -9.06
N ILE A 150 1.99 -4.85 -9.81
CA ILE A 150 2.51 -5.29 -11.11
C ILE A 150 2.62 -4.11 -12.09
N GLU A 151 1.62 -3.24 -12.16
CA GLU A 151 1.70 -2.03 -12.98
C GLU A 151 2.90 -1.15 -12.65
N LEU A 152 3.18 -0.94 -11.35
CA LEU A 152 4.34 -0.15 -10.91
C LEU A 152 5.67 -0.83 -11.27
N ILE A 153 5.73 -2.16 -11.16
CA ILE A 153 6.91 -2.94 -11.53
C ILE A 153 7.15 -2.88 -13.05
N LEU A 154 6.10 -2.95 -13.86
CA LEU A 154 6.22 -2.78 -15.32
C LEU A 154 6.77 -1.38 -15.66
N GLN A 155 6.34 -0.33 -14.96
CA GLN A 155 6.91 1.01 -15.14
C GLN A 155 8.40 1.08 -14.73
N GLN A 156 8.83 0.31 -13.73
CA GLN A 156 10.27 0.21 -13.39
C GLN A 156 11.06 -0.47 -14.53
N ILE A 157 10.50 -1.48 -15.17
CA ILE A 157 11.13 -2.16 -16.32
C ILE A 157 11.27 -1.19 -17.49
N ASP A 158 10.21 -0.46 -17.84
CA ASP A 158 10.24 0.57 -18.89
C ASP A 158 11.30 1.65 -18.60
N LEU A 159 11.39 2.07 -17.33
CA LEU A 159 12.42 3.01 -16.88
C LEU A 159 13.82 2.43 -17.07
N ALA A 160 14.03 1.16 -16.72
CA ALA A 160 15.32 0.49 -16.89
C ALA A 160 15.75 0.44 -18.36
N GLU A 161 14.83 0.13 -19.26
CA GLU A 161 15.08 0.14 -20.71
C GLU A 161 15.46 1.53 -21.22
N SER A 162 14.73 2.57 -20.77
CA SER A 162 15.05 3.97 -21.11
C SER A 162 16.45 4.36 -20.63
N VAL A 163 16.82 3.98 -19.40
CA VAL A 163 18.14 4.25 -18.81
C VAL A 163 19.25 3.51 -19.59
N ALA A 164 19.01 2.27 -19.99
CA ALA A 164 19.95 1.52 -20.84
C ALA A 164 20.15 2.18 -22.21
N GLY A 165 19.05 2.65 -22.83
CA GLY A 165 19.08 3.39 -24.10
C GLY A 165 19.89 4.68 -24.02
N ASN A 166 19.96 5.32 -22.85
CA ASN A 166 20.80 6.49 -22.58
C ASN A 166 22.27 6.13 -22.22
N GLY A 167 22.66 4.86 -22.35
CA GLY A 167 24.03 4.39 -22.15
C GLY A 167 24.42 4.05 -20.72
N ASN A 168 23.51 4.20 -19.74
CA ASN A 168 23.80 3.85 -18.35
C ASN A 168 23.31 2.42 -18.00
N ARG A 169 24.06 1.44 -18.48
CA ARG A 169 23.72 0.01 -18.30
C ARG A 169 23.75 -0.40 -16.82
N GLU A 170 24.72 0.06 -16.03
CA GLU A 170 24.84 -0.30 -14.62
C GLU A 170 23.58 0.10 -13.82
N LEU A 171 23.10 1.32 -14.02
CA LEU A 171 21.88 1.78 -13.39
C LEU A 171 20.66 1.00 -13.86
N SER A 172 20.58 0.69 -15.16
CA SER A 172 19.51 -0.14 -15.72
C SER A 172 19.46 -1.52 -15.05
N TYR A 173 20.60 -2.20 -14.88
CA TYR A 173 20.64 -3.48 -14.16
C TYR A 173 20.19 -3.40 -12.72
N ARG A 174 20.54 -2.31 -12.01
CA ARG A 174 20.06 -2.09 -10.64
C ARG A 174 18.55 -1.92 -10.58
N ILE A 175 17.97 -1.16 -11.52
CA ILE A 175 16.52 -0.98 -11.59
C ILE A 175 15.82 -2.31 -11.88
N LEU A 176 16.33 -3.11 -12.82
CA LEU A 176 15.80 -4.45 -13.14
C LEU A 176 15.92 -5.40 -11.94
N GLY A 177 17.04 -5.37 -11.21
CA GLY A 177 17.22 -6.15 -9.99
C GLY A 177 16.18 -5.79 -8.92
N ASN A 178 15.93 -4.50 -8.72
CA ASN A 178 14.90 -4.04 -7.81
C ASN A 178 13.50 -4.46 -8.28
N ALA A 179 13.18 -4.31 -9.56
CA ALA A 179 11.90 -4.75 -10.12
C ALA A 179 11.67 -6.26 -9.91
N HIS A 180 12.72 -7.08 -10.10
CA HIS A 180 12.67 -8.51 -9.84
C HIS A 180 12.40 -8.81 -8.36
N GLU A 181 13.07 -8.11 -7.44
CA GLU A 181 12.86 -8.26 -6.01
C GLU A 181 11.45 -7.82 -5.59
N ASP A 182 10.93 -6.74 -6.19
CA ASP A 182 9.59 -6.21 -5.93
C ASP A 182 8.50 -7.20 -6.38
N VAL A 183 8.63 -7.86 -7.55
CA VAL A 183 7.70 -8.92 -8.00
C VAL A 183 7.60 -10.05 -6.97
N LEU A 184 8.74 -10.55 -6.52
CA LEU A 184 8.77 -11.67 -5.58
C LEU A 184 8.27 -11.24 -4.19
N THR A 185 8.54 -10.01 -3.78
CA THR A 185 8.02 -9.43 -2.54
C THR A 185 6.50 -9.25 -2.60
N ALA A 186 5.97 -8.77 -3.73
CA ALA A 186 4.54 -8.66 -3.96
C ALA A 186 3.87 -10.04 -3.94
N PHE A 187 4.45 -11.01 -4.63
CA PHE A 187 3.97 -12.40 -4.64
C PHE A 187 3.96 -13.02 -3.23
N GLU A 188 5.08 -12.95 -2.49
CA GLU A 188 5.17 -13.43 -1.11
C GLU A 188 4.10 -12.80 -0.22
N THR A 189 3.93 -11.50 -0.36
CA THR A 189 3.00 -10.74 0.46
C THR A 189 1.54 -11.07 0.13
N TYR A 190 1.23 -11.26 -1.16
CA TYR A 190 -0.07 -11.72 -1.63
C TYR A 190 -0.40 -13.10 -1.05
N GLN A 191 0.49 -14.07 -1.22
CA GLN A 191 0.34 -15.44 -0.72
C GLN A 191 0.16 -15.46 0.81
N LYS A 192 1.00 -14.75 1.53
CA LYS A 192 0.92 -14.63 2.99
C LYS A 192 -0.42 -14.04 3.45
N THR A 193 -0.92 -13.06 2.72
CA THR A 193 -2.19 -12.38 3.05
C THR A 193 -3.37 -13.28 2.75
N ALA A 194 -3.38 -13.94 1.58
CA ALA A 194 -4.40 -14.93 1.21
C ALA A 194 -4.45 -16.09 2.21
N TYR A 195 -3.30 -16.66 2.57
CA TYR A 195 -3.21 -17.72 3.58
C TYR A 195 -3.81 -17.28 4.92
N LYS A 196 -3.41 -16.12 5.44
CA LYS A 196 -3.95 -15.60 6.70
C LYS A 196 -5.47 -15.39 6.66
N HIS A 197 -5.98 -14.93 5.51
CA HIS A 197 -7.41 -14.75 5.32
C HIS A 197 -8.15 -16.09 5.35
N LEU A 198 -7.69 -17.08 4.59
CA LEU A 198 -8.26 -18.43 4.56
C LEU A 198 -8.25 -19.09 5.94
N VAL A 199 -7.13 -19.03 6.65
CA VAL A 199 -7.01 -19.58 8.01
C VAL A 199 -8.06 -18.96 8.94
N ARG A 200 -8.24 -17.65 8.90
CA ARG A 200 -9.24 -16.95 9.74
C ARG A 200 -10.68 -17.33 9.41
N GLN A 201 -10.95 -17.69 8.15
CA GLN A 201 -12.29 -18.15 7.74
C GLN A 201 -12.55 -19.61 8.12
N MET A 202 -11.51 -20.45 8.11
CA MET A 202 -11.66 -21.91 8.24
C MET A 202 -11.52 -22.42 9.68
N PHE A 203 -10.84 -21.67 10.56
CA PHE A 203 -10.49 -22.13 11.91
C PHE A 203 -11.01 -21.19 13.00
N PRO A 204 -11.27 -21.72 14.21
CA PRO A 204 -11.58 -20.89 15.38
C PRO A 204 -10.48 -19.86 15.67
N ALA A 205 -10.84 -18.72 16.26
CA ALA A 205 -9.95 -17.58 16.45
C ALA A 205 -8.61 -17.94 17.13
N GLU A 206 -8.63 -18.75 18.18
CA GLU A 206 -7.42 -19.17 18.89
C GLU A 206 -6.47 -20.02 18.03
N GLU A 207 -7.03 -20.91 17.23
CA GLU A 207 -6.25 -21.76 16.31
C GLU A 207 -5.73 -20.92 15.14
N ALA A 208 -6.57 -20.07 14.56
CA ALA A 208 -6.18 -19.13 13.50
C ALA A 208 -5.03 -18.24 13.96
N GLN A 209 -5.08 -17.71 15.18
CA GLN A 209 -4.00 -16.92 15.75
C GLN A 209 -2.69 -17.70 15.86
N ARG A 210 -2.74 -18.95 16.30
CA ARG A 210 -1.55 -19.82 16.36
C ARG A 210 -0.95 -20.08 14.99
N MET A 211 -1.80 -20.42 13.99
CA MET A 211 -1.37 -20.73 12.63
C MET A 211 -0.83 -19.49 11.88
N THR A 212 -1.34 -18.31 12.17
CA THR A 212 -0.93 -17.06 11.52
C THR A 212 0.15 -16.29 12.27
N ALA A 213 0.60 -16.81 13.42
CA ALA A 213 1.67 -16.18 14.20
C ALA A 213 2.98 -16.09 13.40
N LYS A 214 3.76 -15.03 13.63
CA LYS A 214 5.04 -14.79 12.94
C LYS A 214 5.96 -16.00 12.98
N ARG A 215 6.05 -16.70 14.11
CA ARG A 215 6.87 -17.92 14.27
C ARG A 215 6.38 -19.12 13.45
N ALA A 216 5.06 -19.20 13.16
CA ALA A 216 4.47 -20.29 12.40
C ALA A 216 4.64 -20.09 10.89
N ILE A 217 4.56 -18.84 10.43
CA ILE A 217 4.70 -18.46 9.02
C ILE A 217 6.18 -18.22 8.68
N GLY A 218 6.89 -17.38 9.45
CA GLY A 218 8.29 -17.01 9.17
C GLY A 218 8.50 -16.60 7.72
N ASN A 219 9.55 -17.15 7.11
CA ASN A 219 9.92 -16.95 5.72
C ASN A 219 9.43 -18.07 4.79
N ARG A 220 8.40 -18.82 5.18
CA ARG A 220 7.95 -19.99 4.41
C ARG A 220 7.43 -19.62 3.02
N PHE A 221 6.86 -18.44 2.84
CA PHE A 221 6.40 -17.96 1.54
C PHE A 221 7.52 -17.48 0.60
N GLN A 222 8.78 -17.49 1.09
CA GLN A 222 9.98 -17.31 0.27
C GLN A 222 10.49 -18.62 -0.34
N ASN A 223 9.75 -19.71 -0.19
CA ASN A 223 10.06 -21.01 -0.75
C ASN A 223 8.75 -21.71 -1.11
N VAL A 224 8.61 -22.14 -2.35
CA VAL A 224 7.37 -22.71 -2.88
C VAL A 224 6.96 -23.97 -2.12
N ASP A 225 7.89 -24.88 -1.88
CA ASP A 225 7.58 -26.16 -1.22
C ASP A 225 7.11 -25.94 0.22
N ARG A 226 7.76 -25.03 0.96
CA ARG A 226 7.35 -24.66 2.32
C ARG A 226 6.02 -23.89 2.34
N ALA A 227 5.72 -23.11 1.31
CA ALA A 227 4.42 -22.46 1.16
C ALA A 227 3.33 -23.49 0.87
N THR A 228 3.61 -24.46 0.01
CA THR A 228 2.75 -25.61 -0.28
C THR A 228 2.39 -26.36 1.01
N ASP A 229 3.35 -26.71 1.85
CA ASP A 229 3.12 -27.37 3.16
C ASP A 229 2.15 -26.59 4.06
N LEU A 230 2.15 -25.26 3.98
CA LEU A 230 1.21 -24.44 4.73
C LEU A 230 -0.21 -24.54 4.16
N TYR A 231 -0.34 -24.46 2.85
CA TYR A 231 -1.63 -24.52 2.17
C TYR A 231 -2.27 -25.92 2.20
N GLU A 232 -1.48 -26.98 2.20
CA GLU A 232 -1.98 -28.36 2.33
C GLU A 232 -2.74 -28.58 3.64
N LYS A 233 -2.35 -27.90 4.72
CA LYS A 233 -3.10 -27.92 6.00
C LYS A 233 -4.51 -27.34 5.87
N LEU A 234 -4.75 -26.55 4.83
CA LEU A 234 -6.06 -25.98 4.49
C LEU A 234 -6.79 -26.82 3.44
N SER A 235 -6.20 -27.94 2.99
CA SER A 235 -6.68 -28.71 1.84
C SER A 235 -6.82 -27.87 0.56
N VAL A 236 -5.97 -26.86 0.42
CA VAL A 236 -5.89 -25.95 -0.73
C VAL A 236 -4.44 -25.89 -1.19
N ASN A 237 -4.22 -25.79 -2.50
CA ASN A 237 -2.90 -25.50 -3.02
C ASN A 237 -3.01 -24.53 -4.20
N PRO A 238 -2.63 -23.25 -4.03
CA PRO A 238 -2.72 -22.25 -5.08
C PRO A 238 -1.75 -22.52 -6.25
N PHE A 239 -0.75 -23.36 -6.06
CA PHE A 239 0.25 -23.69 -7.08
C PHE A 239 -0.23 -24.77 -8.06
N TRP A 240 -1.39 -25.42 -7.83
CA TRP A 240 -1.94 -26.40 -8.77
C TRP A 240 -2.37 -25.81 -10.12
N VAL A 241 -2.51 -24.51 -10.19
CA VAL A 241 -2.83 -23.82 -11.44
C VAL A 241 -1.61 -23.65 -12.35
N LEU A 242 -0.40 -23.87 -11.82
CA LEU A 242 0.85 -23.77 -12.55
C LEU A 242 1.21 -25.11 -13.19
N THR A 243 1.74 -25.06 -14.39
CA THR A 243 2.42 -26.21 -15.01
C THR A 243 3.71 -26.52 -14.26
N ALA A 244 4.28 -27.72 -14.48
CA ALA A 244 5.54 -28.10 -13.87
C ALA A 244 6.67 -27.11 -14.24
N ASP A 245 6.74 -26.69 -15.51
CA ASP A 245 7.76 -25.75 -15.98
C ASP A 245 7.60 -24.36 -15.36
N GLU A 246 6.37 -23.86 -15.20
CA GLU A 246 6.10 -22.59 -14.54
C GLU A 246 6.47 -22.64 -13.04
N LEU A 247 6.21 -23.77 -12.40
CA LEU A 247 6.57 -23.99 -11.00
C LEU A 247 8.08 -23.97 -10.80
N GLU A 248 8.82 -24.67 -11.64
CA GLU A 248 10.29 -24.66 -11.60
C GLU A 248 10.86 -23.29 -11.93
N LEU A 249 10.28 -22.58 -12.92
CA LEU A 249 10.65 -21.19 -13.20
C LEU A 249 10.41 -20.26 -12.01
N LEU A 250 9.30 -20.44 -11.27
CA LEU A 250 9.02 -19.66 -10.06
C LEU A 250 10.07 -19.94 -8.97
N LYS A 251 10.41 -21.22 -8.75
CA LYS A 251 11.46 -21.61 -7.79
C LYS A 251 12.80 -20.98 -8.14
N LEU A 252 13.19 -21.08 -9.42
CA LEU A 252 14.44 -20.48 -9.91
C LEU A 252 14.47 -18.95 -9.70
N ASN A 253 13.36 -18.26 -9.94
CA ASN A 253 13.30 -16.82 -9.73
C ASN A 253 13.41 -16.43 -8.24
N ILE A 254 12.89 -17.27 -7.34
CA ILE A 254 13.07 -17.07 -5.90
C ILE A 254 14.55 -17.21 -5.50
N GLU A 255 15.26 -18.20 -6.06
CA GLU A 255 16.70 -18.35 -5.82
C GLU A 255 17.52 -17.20 -6.42
N LYS A 256 17.16 -16.72 -7.62
CA LYS A 256 17.77 -15.52 -8.22
C LYS A 256 17.67 -14.30 -7.30
N ARG A 257 16.56 -14.12 -6.60
CA ARG A 257 16.39 -13.03 -5.63
C ARG A 257 17.47 -13.07 -4.55
N HIS A 258 17.81 -14.26 -4.04
CA HIS A 258 18.87 -14.39 -3.03
C HIS A 258 20.24 -13.95 -3.58
N VAL A 259 20.55 -14.30 -4.80
CA VAL A 259 21.79 -13.89 -5.46
C VAL A 259 21.84 -12.37 -5.67
N ILE A 260 20.77 -11.79 -6.20
CA ILE A 260 20.72 -10.35 -6.47
C ILE A 260 20.74 -9.54 -5.18
N GLY A 261 19.92 -9.90 -4.20
CA GLY A 261 19.73 -9.12 -2.98
C GLY A 261 20.85 -9.27 -1.95
N HIS A 262 21.45 -10.45 -1.83
CA HIS A 262 22.42 -10.76 -0.77
C HIS A 262 23.86 -10.88 -1.24
N ASN A 263 24.08 -11.36 -2.46
CA ASN A 263 25.42 -11.65 -2.97
C ASN A 263 25.90 -10.61 -4.00
N LEU A 264 25.25 -9.44 -4.08
CA LEU A 264 25.60 -8.39 -5.05
C LEU A 264 25.68 -8.92 -6.50
N SER A 265 24.76 -9.82 -6.86
CA SER A 265 24.72 -10.52 -8.15
C SER A 265 25.85 -11.52 -8.38
N MET A 266 26.59 -11.91 -7.35
CA MET A 266 27.56 -13.01 -7.46
C MET A 266 26.86 -14.34 -7.19
N THR A 267 26.98 -15.29 -8.10
CA THR A 267 26.40 -16.62 -7.95
C THR A 267 27.04 -17.39 -6.79
N ASP A 268 26.23 -18.07 -6.01
CA ASP A 268 26.70 -19.00 -4.98
C ASP A 268 26.48 -20.47 -5.39
N GLU A 269 26.96 -21.41 -4.59
CA GLU A 269 26.85 -22.83 -4.87
C GLU A 269 25.36 -23.30 -4.93
N ALA A 270 24.48 -22.73 -4.07
CA ALA A 270 23.08 -23.10 -4.03
C ALA A 270 22.36 -22.71 -5.33
N TYR A 271 22.58 -21.46 -5.81
CA TYR A 271 22.04 -21.00 -7.07
C TYR A 271 22.60 -21.77 -8.26
N SER A 272 23.92 -22.00 -8.30
CA SER A 272 24.57 -22.75 -9.39
C SER A 272 24.04 -24.19 -9.46
N TYR A 273 23.78 -24.81 -8.33
CA TYR A 273 23.18 -26.15 -8.28
C TYR A 273 21.76 -26.17 -8.80
N ALA A 274 20.89 -25.24 -8.31
CA ALA A 274 19.51 -25.14 -8.75
C ALA A 274 19.42 -24.87 -10.27
N ALA A 275 20.18 -23.89 -10.77
CA ALA A 275 20.19 -23.53 -12.18
C ALA A 275 20.68 -24.67 -13.09
N ALA A 276 21.59 -25.50 -12.62
CA ALA A 276 22.12 -26.63 -13.37
C ALA A 276 21.17 -27.82 -13.47
N HIS A 277 20.28 -28.00 -12.47
CA HIS A 277 19.40 -29.16 -12.38
C HIS A 277 17.98 -28.89 -12.90
N ASP A 278 17.50 -27.66 -12.75
CA ASP A 278 16.10 -27.32 -13.02
C ASP A 278 15.88 -26.71 -14.42
N MET A 279 16.94 -26.24 -15.09
CA MET A 279 16.82 -25.59 -16.41
C MET A 279 17.99 -25.97 -17.35
N PRO A 280 17.93 -27.11 -18.03
CA PRO A 280 18.94 -27.45 -19.02
C PRO A 280 18.94 -26.45 -20.16
N GLY A 281 20.02 -25.67 -20.30
CA GLY A 281 20.22 -24.68 -21.39
C GLY A 281 19.91 -23.23 -21.04
N THR A 282 19.46 -22.91 -19.83
CA THR A 282 19.46 -21.52 -19.30
C THR A 282 20.71 -21.32 -18.47
N THR A 283 21.59 -20.96 -19.04
CA THR A 283 22.93 -20.39 -18.89
C THR A 283 23.19 -19.71 -17.55
N VAL A 284 23.76 -20.48 -16.61
CA VAL A 284 24.71 -19.95 -15.62
C VAL A 284 25.71 -19.02 -16.34
N ASP A 285 26.11 -19.37 -17.58
CA ASP A 285 26.95 -18.58 -18.45
C ASP A 285 26.35 -17.24 -18.91
N ILE A 286 25.03 -17.09 -19.04
CA ILE A 286 24.42 -15.79 -19.37
C ILE A 286 24.53 -14.84 -18.18
N LEU A 287 24.35 -15.31 -16.95
CA LEU A 287 24.46 -14.46 -15.75
C LEU A 287 25.94 -14.23 -15.39
N ALA A 288 26.80 -15.21 -15.53
CA ALA A 288 28.24 -15.06 -15.31
C ALA A 288 28.93 -14.17 -16.37
N ASN A 289 28.39 -14.09 -17.58
CA ASN A 289 28.91 -13.24 -18.66
C ASN A 289 28.19 -11.87 -18.76
N GLN A 290 27.22 -11.58 -17.88
CA GLN A 290 26.52 -10.30 -17.82
C GLN A 290 26.95 -9.42 -16.64
N VAL A 291 27.94 -9.85 -15.84
CA VAL A 291 28.55 -9.07 -14.78
C VAL A 291 29.81 -8.37 -15.28
#